data_24c493027a8bebddeb8caf1324cb452a
#
_entry.id   24c493027a8bebddeb8caf1324cb452a
#
_cell.length_a   1.000
_cell.length_b   1.000
_cell.length_c   1.000
_cell.angle_alpha   90.00
_cell.angle_beta   90.00
_cell.angle_gamma   90.00
#
_symmetry.space_group_name_H-M   'P 1'
#
loop_
_entity.id
_entity.type
_entity.pdbx_description
1 polymer ?
#
loop_
_entity_poly.entity_id
_entity_poly.type
_entity_poly.pdbx_seq_one_letter_code
_entity_poly.pdbx_strand_id
1 'polypeptide(L)'
;MGEDDQSSQSGEISMIALVFCGDLKYCPYISRYIERLEKADLDYKVYFWNRSNFSLNLSDKYIYYDQGSDLKKSKAQKLLDFVRFRKWLIGQLEGNQHDKIIALSTLSGVLLGKYLYKKKGKYIFDIRDYSYEHIAPFYSIEKKVIENSAFTAISSAGFRAFLPEHEYVIAHNFNRNDIVPGAKFEKSDGTINFVWNGLMRYFEFQTRYLDALKNDPRFNIIYHGDGPELEKYKEYCTANGFTNVHFTGAYVNAEKGKLLSDAGILNNCYGYLHGAGNKLKYAVSNRFYDGIIYHIPQLVETEGFKPEWADKSGLGVSFPPDADFADKLYNYYQSLDSYLFDQICERELSKIIEEDDVYIAMIDSFVK
;
A
#
# COMPACT_ATOMS: atom_id res chain seq x y z
N MET A 1 27.25 -59.75 9.86
CA MET A 1 27.77 -58.43 10.20
C MET A 1 27.51 -57.59 8.97
N GLY A 2 26.40 -56.89 8.97
CA GLY A 2 26.00 -55.92 7.98
C GLY A 2 25.99 -54.58 8.68
N GLU A 3 26.88 -53.70 8.27
CA GLU A 3 26.89 -52.31 8.74
C GLU A 3 25.82 -51.56 8.00
N ASP A 4 24.81 -51.09 8.77
CA ASP A 4 23.80 -50.15 8.32
C ASP A 4 24.47 -48.82 8.11
N ASP A 5 24.65 -48.44 6.86
CA ASP A 5 25.07 -47.10 6.40
C ASP A 5 23.83 -46.17 6.53
N GLN A 6 23.64 -45.63 7.73
CA GLN A 6 22.73 -44.49 7.93
C GLN A 6 23.38 -43.23 7.34
N SER A 7 23.21 -43.02 6.04
CA SER A 7 23.46 -41.74 5.43
C SER A 7 22.48 -40.71 6.03
N SER A 8 22.95 -39.96 7.02
CA SER A 8 22.31 -38.76 7.51
C SER A 8 22.15 -37.77 6.35
N GLN A 9 20.97 -37.69 5.77
CA GLN A 9 20.58 -36.53 4.98
C GLN A 9 20.65 -35.33 5.92
N SER A 10 21.77 -34.61 5.92
CA SER A 10 21.84 -33.26 6.41
C SER A 10 20.88 -32.43 5.54
N GLY A 11 19.71 -32.12 6.07
CA GLY A 11 18.80 -31.20 5.40
C GLY A 11 19.55 -29.90 5.11
N GLU A 12 19.81 -29.63 3.83
CA GLU A 12 20.36 -28.34 3.41
C GLU A 12 19.41 -27.26 3.95
N ILE A 13 19.95 -26.38 4.81
CA ILE A 13 19.20 -25.26 5.37
C ILE A 13 18.89 -24.34 4.20
N SER A 14 17.63 -24.29 3.79
CA SER A 14 17.18 -23.44 2.69
C SER A 14 17.27 -21.96 3.13
N MET A 15 18.13 -21.18 2.49
CA MET A 15 18.28 -19.76 2.77
C MET A 15 17.47 -18.94 1.78
N ILE A 16 16.62 -18.02 2.28
CA ILE A 16 15.74 -17.16 1.49
C ILE A 16 16.23 -15.72 1.49
N ALA A 17 16.33 -15.11 0.31
CA ALA A 17 16.66 -13.70 0.16
C ALA A 17 15.40 -12.84 0.01
N LEU A 18 15.23 -11.82 0.85
CA LEU A 18 14.27 -10.74 0.63
C LEU A 18 15.02 -9.55 0.05
N VAL A 19 14.52 -8.98 -1.05
CA VAL A 19 15.21 -7.91 -1.77
C VAL A 19 14.31 -6.70 -1.93
N PHE A 20 14.80 -5.53 -1.50
CA PHE A 20 14.10 -4.25 -1.64
C PHE A 20 15.01 -3.16 -2.21
N CYS A 21 14.58 -2.52 -3.31
CA CYS A 21 15.32 -1.46 -3.97
C CYS A 21 14.97 -0.06 -3.41
N GLY A 22 15.29 0.17 -2.14
CA GLY A 22 15.02 1.44 -1.46
C GLY A 22 15.21 1.36 0.05
N ASP A 23 14.92 2.45 0.73
CA ASP A 23 14.98 2.52 2.20
C ASP A 23 13.87 1.65 2.82
N LEU A 24 14.25 0.77 3.73
CA LEU A 24 13.37 -0.27 4.29
C LEU A 24 12.10 0.26 4.96
N LYS A 25 12.14 1.50 5.48
CA LYS A 25 10.95 2.17 6.04
C LYS A 25 9.79 2.32 5.05
N TYR A 26 10.05 2.24 3.73
CA TYR A 26 9.02 2.27 2.68
C TYR A 26 8.54 0.87 2.27
N CYS A 27 8.98 -0.18 2.99
CA CYS A 27 8.59 -1.56 2.76
C CYS A 27 7.98 -2.20 4.02
N PRO A 28 6.93 -1.62 4.65
CA PRO A 28 6.38 -2.16 5.89
C PRO A 28 5.80 -3.57 5.70
N TYR A 29 5.35 -3.91 4.50
CA TYR A 29 4.80 -5.22 4.16
C TYR A 29 5.82 -6.37 4.15
N ILE A 30 7.13 -6.07 4.26
CA ILE A 30 8.17 -7.09 4.44
C ILE A 30 7.94 -7.93 5.70
N SER A 31 7.35 -7.35 6.75
CA SER A 31 7.05 -8.04 8.00
C SER A 31 6.19 -9.28 7.77
N ARG A 32 5.24 -9.26 6.85
CA ARG A 32 4.40 -10.40 6.50
C ARG A 32 5.19 -11.61 6.01
N TYR A 33 6.22 -11.37 5.21
CA TYR A 33 7.12 -12.43 4.75
C TYR A 33 8.03 -12.93 5.87
N ILE A 34 8.61 -12.01 6.65
CA ILE A 34 9.50 -12.35 7.76
C ILE A 34 8.75 -13.20 8.79
N GLU A 35 7.52 -12.83 9.19
CA GLU A 35 6.68 -13.61 10.09
C GLU A 35 6.45 -15.05 9.61
N ARG A 36 6.28 -15.25 8.30
CA ARG A 36 6.10 -16.59 7.72
C ARG A 36 7.39 -17.40 7.73
N LEU A 37 8.52 -16.76 7.45
CA LEU A 37 9.84 -17.38 7.49
C LEU A 37 10.22 -17.80 8.91
N GLU A 38 10.02 -16.91 9.88
CA GLU A 38 10.27 -17.17 11.30
C GLU A 38 9.37 -18.27 11.86
N LYS A 39 8.08 -18.27 11.47
CA LYS A 39 7.15 -19.34 11.84
C LYS A 39 7.55 -20.71 11.27
N ALA A 40 8.19 -20.73 10.11
CA ALA A 40 8.66 -21.94 9.45
C ALA A 40 10.09 -22.33 9.87
N ASP A 41 10.70 -21.58 10.79
CA ASP A 41 12.10 -21.77 11.26
C ASP A 41 13.11 -21.80 10.11
N LEU A 42 12.97 -20.88 9.13
CA LEU A 42 13.80 -20.78 7.94
C LEU A 42 14.79 -19.64 8.05
N ASP A 43 16.01 -19.89 7.60
CA ASP A 43 17.04 -18.87 7.51
C ASP A 43 16.75 -17.88 6.37
N TYR A 44 16.92 -16.60 6.64
CA TYR A 44 16.74 -15.56 5.65
C TYR A 44 17.71 -14.40 5.80
N LYS A 45 17.93 -13.69 4.69
CA LYS A 45 18.64 -12.41 4.66
C LYS A 45 17.84 -11.36 3.90
N VAL A 46 17.90 -10.12 4.39
CA VAL A 46 17.23 -8.96 3.79
C VAL A 46 18.27 -8.07 3.14
N TYR A 47 18.18 -7.93 1.82
CA TYR A 47 19.05 -7.07 1.02
C TYR A 47 18.30 -5.81 0.60
N PHE A 48 18.81 -4.64 0.94
CA PHE A 48 18.16 -3.40 0.57
C PHE A 48 19.16 -2.26 0.31
N TRP A 49 18.66 -1.16 -0.22
CA TRP A 49 19.43 0.04 -0.48
C TRP A 49 19.11 1.12 0.52
N ASN A 50 20.06 1.50 1.38
CA ASN A 50 19.98 2.65 2.27
C ASN A 50 20.25 3.94 1.47
N ARG A 51 19.25 4.39 0.69
CA ARG A 51 19.38 5.54 -0.22
C ARG A 51 19.49 6.87 0.51
N SER A 52 18.87 6.97 1.66
CA SER A 52 18.80 8.20 2.46
C SER A 52 19.91 8.29 3.51
N ASN A 53 20.85 7.33 3.53
CA ASN A 53 21.98 7.30 4.49
C ASN A 53 21.52 7.40 5.96
N PHE A 54 20.45 6.69 6.31
CA PHE A 54 20.05 6.63 7.71
C PHE A 54 21.05 5.82 8.53
N SER A 55 21.30 6.25 9.76
CA SER A 55 21.98 5.42 10.74
C SER A 55 21.04 4.26 11.12
N LEU A 56 21.45 3.03 10.87
CA LEU A 56 20.66 1.82 11.07
C LEU A 56 21.31 0.96 12.16
N ASN A 57 20.50 0.52 13.09
CA ASN A 57 20.90 -0.49 14.10
C ASN A 57 20.07 -1.76 13.84
N LEU A 58 20.54 -2.61 12.95
CA LEU A 58 19.87 -3.81 12.49
C LEU A 58 20.70 -5.05 12.81
N SER A 59 20.04 -6.22 12.88
CA SER A 59 20.74 -7.49 13.07
C SER A 59 21.54 -7.89 11.81
N ASP A 60 22.38 -8.89 11.92
CA ASP A 60 23.23 -9.47 10.86
C ASP A 60 22.44 -10.11 9.71
N LYS A 61 21.13 -10.32 9.89
CA LYS A 61 20.20 -10.72 8.82
C LYS A 61 20.00 -9.62 7.78
N TYR A 62 20.27 -8.35 8.10
CA TYR A 62 20.05 -7.20 7.23
C TYR A 62 21.36 -6.73 6.60
N ILE A 63 21.44 -6.85 5.30
CA ILE A 63 22.63 -6.48 4.49
C ILE A 63 22.21 -5.34 3.55
N TYR A 64 22.85 -4.19 3.64
CA TYR A 64 22.45 -3.05 2.87
C TYR A 64 23.59 -2.40 2.09
N TYR A 65 23.21 -1.82 0.96
CA TYR A 65 24.08 -1.00 0.15
C TYR A 65 24.02 0.44 0.67
N ASP A 66 25.12 0.88 1.29
CA ASP A 66 25.19 2.15 2.00
C ASP A 66 25.80 3.24 1.11
N GLN A 67 25.13 3.57 0.02
CA GLN A 67 25.49 4.71 -0.82
C GLN A 67 24.27 5.58 -1.08
N GLY A 68 24.24 6.74 -0.44
CA GLY A 68 23.19 7.72 -0.61
C GLY A 68 23.00 8.11 -2.08
N SER A 69 21.75 8.24 -2.48
CA SER A 69 21.37 8.76 -3.79
C SER A 69 20.59 10.05 -3.63
N ASP A 70 21.27 11.18 -3.81
CA ASP A 70 20.65 12.51 -3.71
C ASP A 70 19.53 12.65 -4.75
N LEU A 71 18.38 13.14 -4.31
CA LEU A 71 17.22 13.45 -5.17
C LEU A 71 17.55 14.52 -6.21
N LYS A 72 18.55 15.38 -5.96
CA LYS A 72 19.01 16.43 -6.88
C LYS A 72 19.89 15.92 -8.03
N LYS A 73 20.35 14.66 -8.00
CA LYS A 73 21.14 14.06 -9.09
C LYS A 73 20.38 14.05 -10.41
N SER A 74 21.13 14.20 -11.52
CA SER A 74 20.56 14.05 -12.87
C SER A 74 20.01 12.64 -13.12
N LYS A 75 19.11 12.49 -14.10
CA LYS A 75 18.55 11.17 -14.47
C LYS A 75 19.64 10.13 -14.80
N ALA A 76 20.69 10.55 -15.50
CA ALA A 76 21.83 9.67 -15.86
C ALA A 76 22.60 9.21 -14.61
N GLN A 77 22.86 10.11 -13.65
CA GLN A 77 23.51 9.75 -12.40
C GLN A 77 22.68 8.79 -11.57
N LYS A 78 21.36 9.03 -11.48
CA LYS A 78 20.42 8.11 -10.80
C LYS A 78 20.44 6.72 -11.45
N LEU A 79 20.47 6.64 -12.78
CA LEU A 79 20.57 5.37 -13.49
C LEU A 79 21.88 4.63 -13.16
N LEU A 80 23.01 5.33 -13.10
CA LEU A 80 24.29 4.74 -12.69
C LEU A 80 24.25 4.19 -11.26
N ASP A 81 23.57 4.90 -10.34
CA ASP A 81 23.40 4.44 -8.96
C ASP A 81 22.60 3.12 -8.92
N PHE A 82 21.53 2.99 -9.73
CA PHE A 82 20.80 1.73 -9.88
C PHE A 82 21.65 0.60 -10.44
N VAL A 83 22.51 0.87 -11.43
CA VAL A 83 23.44 -0.11 -12.01
C VAL A 83 24.44 -0.59 -10.96
N ARG A 84 24.99 0.33 -10.15
CA ARG A 84 25.93 -0.01 -9.06
C ARG A 84 25.25 -0.86 -7.98
N PHE A 85 24.07 -0.43 -7.54
CA PHE A 85 23.28 -1.21 -6.59
C PHE A 85 22.97 -2.62 -7.12
N ARG A 86 22.52 -2.73 -8.38
CA ARG A 86 22.27 -4.02 -9.02
C ARG A 86 23.50 -4.92 -9.03
N LYS A 87 24.67 -4.38 -9.38
CA LYS A 87 25.93 -5.15 -9.42
C LYS A 87 26.28 -5.68 -8.03
N TRP A 88 26.21 -4.82 -7.02
CA TRP A 88 26.44 -5.19 -5.64
C TRP A 88 25.45 -6.28 -5.18
N LEU A 89 24.16 -6.07 -5.43
CA LEU A 89 23.09 -6.98 -5.03
C LEU A 89 23.26 -8.39 -5.63
N ILE A 90 23.54 -8.46 -6.93
CA ILE A 90 23.79 -9.76 -7.60
C ILE A 90 25.01 -10.44 -6.99
N GLY A 91 26.09 -9.71 -6.72
CA GLY A 91 27.27 -10.25 -6.05
C GLY A 91 26.97 -10.84 -4.67
N GLN A 92 26.09 -10.16 -3.89
CA GLN A 92 25.64 -10.68 -2.59
C GLN A 92 24.78 -11.95 -2.75
N LEU A 93 23.86 -11.96 -3.71
CA LEU A 93 22.98 -13.10 -3.95
C LEU A 93 23.72 -14.33 -4.48
N GLU A 94 24.77 -14.15 -5.27
CA GLU A 94 25.62 -15.24 -5.77
C GLU A 94 26.58 -15.75 -4.70
N GLY A 95 27.11 -14.87 -3.85
CA GLY A 95 28.06 -15.23 -2.79
C GLY A 95 27.43 -15.98 -1.60
N ASN A 96 26.13 -15.84 -1.37
CA ASN A 96 25.45 -16.43 -0.21
C ASN A 96 24.53 -17.61 -0.53
N GLN A 97 24.50 -18.12 -1.75
CA GLN A 97 23.78 -19.33 -2.20
C GLN A 97 22.31 -19.39 -1.75
N HIS A 98 21.50 -18.42 -2.17
CA HIS A 98 20.06 -18.43 -1.87
C HIS A 98 19.28 -19.35 -2.80
N ASP A 99 18.41 -20.20 -2.22
CA ASP A 99 17.56 -21.12 -2.95
C ASP A 99 16.33 -20.42 -3.53
N LYS A 100 15.76 -19.50 -2.76
CA LYS A 100 14.53 -18.77 -3.09
C LYS A 100 14.74 -17.28 -2.87
N ILE A 101 13.98 -16.45 -3.61
CA ILE A 101 14.08 -15.00 -3.56
C ILE A 101 12.68 -14.40 -3.44
N ILE A 102 12.53 -13.38 -2.61
CA ILE A 102 11.32 -12.55 -2.52
C ILE A 102 11.69 -11.15 -3.00
N ALA A 103 11.26 -10.78 -4.19
CA ALA A 103 11.53 -9.47 -4.79
C ALA A 103 10.40 -8.52 -4.42
N LEU A 104 10.67 -7.62 -3.49
CA LEU A 104 9.74 -6.65 -2.92
C LEU A 104 9.80 -5.35 -3.72
N SER A 105 8.70 -4.96 -4.33
CA SER A 105 8.47 -3.85 -5.26
C SER A 105 8.84 -4.15 -6.73
N THR A 106 8.13 -3.45 -7.63
CA THR A 106 8.37 -3.49 -9.09
C THR A 106 9.82 -3.22 -9.45
N LEU A 107 10.43 -2.21 -8.81
CA LEU A 107 11.84 -1.86 -9.06
C LEU A 107 12.81 -2.98 -8.70
N SER A 108 12.57 -3.70 -7.61
CA SER A 108 13.41 -4.83 -7.20
C SER A 108 13.37 -5.96 -8.21
N GLY A 109 12.18 -6.31 -8.68
CA GLY A 109 12.01 -7.36 -9.70
C GLY A 109 12.62 -6.99 -11.05
N VAL A 110 12.32 -5.79 -11.56
CA VAL A 110 12.84 -5.34 -12.87
C VAL A 110 14.36 -5.13 -12.84
N LEU A 111 14.89 -4.60 -11.74
CA LEU A 111 16.33 -4.41 -11.58
C LEU A 111 17.11 -5.73 -11.61
N LEU A 112 16.59 -6.75 -10.93
CA LEU A 112 17.16 -8.10 -10.99
C LEU A 112 16.90 -8.77 -12.35
N GLY A 113 15.73 -8.55 -12.96
CA GLY A 113 15.35 -8.94 -14.32
C GLY A 113 15.88 -10.32 -14.72
N LYS A 114 16.89 -10.35 -15.62
CA LYS A 114 17.47 -11.61 -16.14
C LYS A 114 17.98 -12.55 -15.04
N TYR A 115 18.40 -12.05 -13.90
CA TYR A 115 18.83 -12.88 -12.79
C TYR A 115 17.65 -13.68 -12.21
N LEU A 116 16.48 -13.06 -12.08
CA LEU A 116 15.27 -13.71 -11.58
C LEU A 116 14.69 -14.71 -12.59
N TYR A 117 14.41 -14.28 -13.82
CA TYR A 117 13.71 -15.20 -14.73
C TYR A 117 14.54 -16.40 -15.22
N LYS A 118 15.85 -16.42 -14.96
CA LYS A 118 16.65 -17.64 -15.02
C LYS A 118 16.39 -18.63 -13.87
N LYS A 119 15.82 -18.15 -12.76
CA LYS A 119 15.45 -18.94 -11.57
C LYS A 119 13.93 -19.21 -11.56
N LYS A 120 13.39 -19.67 -12.70
CA LYS A 120 11.94 -19.90 -12.89
C LYS A 120 11.33 -20.69 -11.71
N GLY A 121 10.24 -20.17 -11.16
CA GLY A 121 9.52 -20.78 -10.03
C GLY A 121 10.22 -20.67 -8.67
N LYS A 122 11.42 -20.05 -8.60
CA LYS A 122 12.18 -19.91 -7.36
C LYS A 122 12.14 -18.51 -6.76
N TYR A 123 11.17 -17.69 -7.15
CA TYR A 123 11.00 -16.37 -6.55
C TYR A 123 9.55 -15.93 -6.54
N ILE A 124 9.21 -15.13 -5.51
CA ILE A 124 7.99 -14.33 -5.44
C ILE A 124 8.29 -12.94 -6.00
N PHE A 125 7.35 -12.37 -6.74
CA PHE A 125 7.40 -10.99 -7.17
C PHE A 125 6.24 -10.20 -6.57
N ASP A 126 6.52 -9.22 -5.71
CA ASP A 126 5.50 -8.42 -5.00
C ASP A 126 5.47 -6.98 -5.56
N ILE A 127 4.40 -6.66 -6.27
CA ILE A 127 4.17 -5.36 -6.93
C ILE A 127 3.23 -4.51 -6.06
N ARG A 128 3.73 -3.37 -5.58
CA ARG A 128 2.96 -2.49 -4.67
C ARG A 128 2.55 -1.16 -5.27
N ASP A 129 3.19 -0.73 -6.36
CA ASP A 129 2.97 0.56 -6.99
C ASP A 129 3.19 0.49 -8.50
N TYR A 130 2.48 1.35 -9.24
CA TYR A 130 2.83 1.70 -10.61
C TYR A 130 4.19 2.43 -10.63
N SER A 131 5.10 2.02 -11.48
CA SER A 131 6.47 2.55 -11.55
C SER A 131 6.79 3.18 -12.91
N TYR A 132 7.29 2.38 -13.84
CA TYR A 132 7.75 2.82 -15.17
C TYR A 132 7.16 1.94 -16.29
N GLU A 133 5.98 1.37 -16.08
CA GLU A 133 5.31 0.42 -17.00
C GLU A 133 4.96 1.07 -18.36
N HIS A 134 4.87 2.40 -18.41
CA HIS A 134 4.75 3.16 -19.66
C HIS A 134 6.03 3.13 -20.52
N ILE A 135 7.15 2.64 -20.00
CA ILE A 135 8.43 2.52 -20.71
C ILE A 135 8.55 1.09 -21.25
N ALA A 136 8.45 0.91 -22.56
CA ALA A 136 8.39 -0.42 -23.19
C ALA A 136 9.53 -1.39 -22.77
N PRO A 137 10.82 -0.99 -22.69
CA PRO A 137 11.86 -1.89 -22.17
C PRO A 137 11.66 -2.33 -20.73
N PHE A 138 11.17 -1.43 -19.86
CA PHE A 138 10.86 -1.73 -18.46
C PHE A 138 9.72 -2.76 -18.39
N TYR A 139 8.61 -2.48 -19.06
CA TYR A 139 7.46 -3.38 -19.13
C TYR A 139 7.82 -4.77 -19.68
N SER A 140 8.66 -4.83 -20.73
CA SER A 140 9.11 -6.11 -21.30
C SER A 140 9.91 -6.97 -20.32
N ILE A 141 10.73 -6.35 -19.45
CA ILE A 141 11.46 -7.06 -18.40
C ILE A 141 10.49 -7.49 -17.30
N GLU A 142 9.62 -6.61 -16.85
CA GLU A 142 8.61 -6.87 -15.83
C GLU A 142 7.72 -8.04 -16.21
N LYS A 143 7.19 -8.05 -17.44
CA LYS A 143 6.41 -9.15 -18.00
C LYS A 143 7.14 -10.49 -17.86
N LYS A 144 8.42 -10.57 -18.23
CA LYS A 144 9.22 -11.79 -18.10
C LYS A 144 9.44 -12.20 -16.64
N VAL A 145 9.58 -11.23 -15.73
CA VAL A 145 9.72 -11.51 -14.29
C VAL A 145 8.40 -12.08 -13.76
N ILE A 146 7.25 -11.52 -14.15
CA ILE A 146 5.92 -12.02 -13.79
C ILE A 146 5.74 -13.46 -14.29
N GLU A 147 5.93 -13.70 -15.59
CA GLU A 147 5.72 -15.00 -16.24
C GLU A 147 6.58 -16.15 -15.69
N ASN A 148 7.70 -15.84 -15.05
CA ASN A 148 8.63 -16.84 -14.51
C ASN A 148 8.66 -16.90 -12.99
N SER A 149 7.86 -16.09 -12.28
CA SER A 149 7.73 -16.15 -10.82
C SER A 149 7.05 -17.45 -10.37
N ALA A 150 7.21 -17.82 -9.12
CA ALA A 150 6.38 -18.85 -8.49
C ALA A 150 4.93 -18.33 -8.38
N PHE A 151 4.80 -17.08 -7.96
CA PHE A 151 3.59 -16.28 -8.09
C PHE A 151 3.95 -14.79 -8.02
N THR A 152 3.06 -13.96 -8.56
CA THR A 152 3.16 -12.50 -8.45
C THR A 152 2.03 -11.98 -7.56
N ALA A 153 2.41 -11.27 -6.48
CA ALA A 153 1.48 -10.57 -5.62
C ALA A 153 1.29 -9.11 -6.09
N ILE A 154 0.07 -8.60 -6.00
CA ILE A 154 -0.28 -7.20 -6.30
C ILE A 154 -1.08 -6.60 -5.16
N SER A 155 -0.82 -5.34 -4.79
CA SER A 155 -1.52 -4.69 -3.66
C SER A 155 -2.92 -4.19 -3.98
N SER A 156 -3.31 -4.22 -5.25
CA SER A 156 -4.62 -3.78 -5.72
C SER A 156 -5.03 -4.58 -6.96
N ALA A 157 -6.26 -5.05 -7.03
CA ALA A 157 -6.83 -5.66 -8.23
C ALA A 157 -6.83 -4.69 -9.43
N GLY A 158 -6.84 -3.38 -9.17
CA GLY A 158 -6.71 -2.33 -10.20
C GLY A 158 -5.42 -2.39 -11.01
N PHE A 159 -4.37 -3.03 -10.50
CA PHE A 159 -3.09 -3.17 -11.22
C PHE A 159 -3.19 -4.05 -12.47
N ARG A 160 -4.23 -4.90 -12.54
CA ARG A 160 -4.53 -5.67 -13.76
C ARG A 160 -4.75 -4.78 -15.01
N ALA A 161 -5.10 -3.50 -14.81
CA ALA A 161 -5.31 -2.56 -15.90
C ALA A 161 -4.02 -2.17 -16.65
N PHE A 162 -2.85 -2.32 -16.03
CA PHE A 162 -1.57 -1.94 -16.66
C PHE A 162 -0.53 -3.07 -16.67
N LEU A 163 -0.74 -4.13 -15.90
CA LEU A 163 0.13 -5.31 -15.90
C LEU A 163 -0.27 -6.28 -17.03
N PRO A 164 0.61 -7.18 -17.48
CA PRO A 164 0.28 -8.20 -18.45
C PRO A 164 -0.81 -9.14 -17.93
N GLU A 165 -1.56 -9.75 -18.83
CA GLU A 165 -2.53 -10.79 -18.47
C GLU A 165 -1.80 -11.95 -17.75
N HIS A 166 -2.20 -12.21 -16.52
CA HIS A 166 -1.61 -13.22 -15.65
C HIS A 166 -2.50 -13.46 -14.43
N GLU A 167 -2.33 -14.60 -13.77
CA GLU A 167 -2.95 -14.83 -12.47
C GLU A 167 -2.15 -14.13 -11.37
N TYR A 168 -2.83 -13.25 -10.63
CA TYR A 168 -2.23 -12.46 -9.55
C TYR A 168 -2.87 -12.79 -8.22
N VAL A 169 -2.03 -12.89 -7.19
CA VAL A 169 -2.46 -13.00 -5.80
C VAL A 169 -2.65 -11.58 -5.24
N ILE A 170 -3.80 -11.30 -4.65
CA ILE A 170 -4.06 -9.99 -4.06
C ILE A 170 -3.45 -9.93 -2.66
N ALA A 171 -2.55 -8.99 -2.45
CA ALA A 171 -1.88 -8.73 -1.18
C ALA A 171 -2.30 -7.36 -0.64
N HIS A 172 -3.48 -7.29 -0.06
CA HIS A 172 -4.09 -6.06 0.42
C HIS A 172 -3.18 -5.26 1.38
N ASN A 173 -3.24 -3.93 1.28
CA ASN A 173 -2.56 -3.01 2.20
C ASN A 173 -3.37 -2.80 3.48
N PHE A 174 -3.73 -3.87 4.16
CA PHE A 174 -4.42 -3.79 5.45
C PHE A 174 -3.73 -4.66 6.50
N ASN A 175 -4.02 -4.44 7.77
CA ASN A 175 -3.53 -5.25 8.86
C ASN A 175 -4.72 -5.89 9.58
N ARG A 176 -4.73 -7.22 9.68
CA ARG A 176 -5.78 -7.96 10.40
C ARG A 176 -5.93 -7.53 11.86
N ASN A 177 -4.85 -7.06 12.48
CA ASN A 177 -4.88 -6.55 13.85
C ASN A 177 -5.65 -5.23 13.99
N ASP A 178 -5.92 -4.54 12.88
CA ASP A 178 -6.71 -3.31 12.86
C ASP A 178 -8.24 -3.59 12.79
N ILE A 179 -8.65 -4.87 12.59
CA ILE A 179 -10.06 -5.25 12.53
C ILE A 179 -10.73 -5.02 13.89
N VAL A 180 -11.82 -4.26 13.88
CA VAL A 180 -12.60 -3.93 15.07
C VAL A 180 -13.85 -4.83 15.11
N PRO A 181 -13.90 -5.82 16.00
CA PRO A 181 -15.08 -6.68 16.14
C PRO A 181 -16.31 -5.87 16.54
N GLY A 182 -17.41 -6.04 15.78
CA GLY A 182 -18.68 -5.37 16.09
C GLY A 182 -18.70 -3.88 15.75
N ALA A 183 -17.82 -3.41 14.87
CA ALA A 183 -17.92 -2.06 14.30
C ALA A 183 -19.32 -1.84 13.70
N LYS A 184 -19.86 -0.63 13.85
CA LYS A 184 -21.18 -0.25 13.38
C LYS A 184 -21.16 1.13 12.79
N PHE A 185 -21.93 1.32 11.72
CA PHE A 185 -22.23 2.64 11.21
C PHE A 185 -23.36 3.28 12.01
N GLU A 186 -23.03 4.31 12.76
CA GLU A 186 -24.00 5.11 13.49
C GLU A 186 -24.21 6.45 12.78
N LYS A 187 -25.40 6.62 12.21
CA LYS A 187 -25.74 7.88 11.54
C LYS A 187 -25.84 9.01 12.56
N SER A 188 -25.11 10.10 12.33
CA SER A 188 -25.24 11.31 13.14
C SER A 188 -26.58 11.99 12.86
N ASP A 189 -27.28 12.39 13.93
CA ASP A 189 -28.49 13.21 13.86
C ASP A 189 -28.22 14.72 13.71
N GLY A 190 -26.93 15.08 13.77
CA GLY A 190 -26.45 16.46 13.69
C GLY A 190 -25.53 16.72 12.51
N THR A 191 -24.43 17.40 12.80
CA THR A 191 -23.39 17.72 11.80
C THR A 191 -22.61 16.47 11.40
N ILE A 192 -22.33 16.30 10.11
CA ILE A 192 -21.58 15.19 9.55
C ILE A 192 -20.08 15.49 9.68
N ASN A 193 -19.34 14.65 10.36
CA ASN A 193 -17.89 14.71 10.39
C ASN A 193 -17.31 14.12 9.11
N PHE A 194 -16.75 14.99 8.26
CA PHE A 194 -16.03 14.63 7.04
C PHE A 194 -14.54 14.52 7.36
N VAL A 195 -14.02 13.30 7.45
CA VAL A 195 -12.74 12.99 8.10
C VAL A 195 -11.68 12.58 7.12
N TRP A 196 -10.49 13.18 7.23
CA TRP A 196 -9.24 12.70 6.65
C TRP A 196 -8.34 12.15 7.75
N ASN A 197 -7.77 10.95 7.60
CA ASN A 197 -6.75 10.42 8.50
C ASN A 197 -5.47 10.04 7.76
N GLY A 198 -4.31 10.40 8.31
CA GLY A 198 -2.99 10.06 7.78
C GLY A 198 -2.19 11.23 7.23
N LEU A 199 -1.27 10.95 6.30
CA LEU A 199 -0.32 11.95 5.81
C LEU A 199 -1.00 13.08 5.05
N MET A 200 -0.72 14.33 5.46
CA MET A 200 -1.25 15.57 4.84
C MET A 200 -0.49 15.89 3.56
N ARG A 201 -1.14 15.68 2.42
CA ARG A 201 -0.63 15.92 1.06
C ARG A 201 -1.79 16.07 0.06
N TYR A 202 -1.48 16.34 -1.20
CA TYR A 202 -2.48 16.59 -2.27
C TYR A 202 -3.23 17.91 -2.08
N PHE A 203 -2.57 18.93 -1.54
CA PHE A 203 -3.15 20.21 -1.19
C PHE A 203 -4.02 20.80 -2.30
N GLU A 204 -3.47 21.00 -3.51
CA GLU A 204 -4.20 21.59 -4.64
C GLU A 204 -5.45 20.78 -5.04
N PHE A 205 -5.40 19.46 -4.90
CA PHE A 205 -6.54 18.61 -5.20
C PHE A 205 -7.59 18.68 -4.09
N GLN A 206 -7.17 18.65 -2.84
CA GLN A 206 -8.04 18.63 -1.66
C GLN A 206 -8.73 19.97 -1.41
N THR A 207 -8.09 21.11 -1.71
CA THR A 207 -8.70 22.43 -1.52
C THR A 207 -10.01 22.59 -2.27
N ARG A 208 -10.20 21.89 -3.39
CA ARG A 208 -11.45 21.90 -4.15
C ARG A 208 -12.62 21.32 -3.34
N TYR A 209 -12.37 20.26 -2.57
CA TYR A 209 -13.38 19.65 -1.68
C TYR A 209 -13.57 20.48 -0.42
N LEU A 210 -12.52 21.09 0.09
CA LEU A 210 -12.61 22.06 1.18
C LEU A 210 -13.50 23.24 0.81
N ASP A 211 -13.25 23.85 -0.35
CA ASP A 211 -14.02 24.99 -0.83
C ASP A 211 -15.51 24.66 -1.03
N ALA A 212 -15.79 23.44 -1.53
CA ALA A 212 -17.15 22.97 -1.75
C ALA A 212 -17.94 22.70 -0.44
N LEU A 213 -17.25 22.54 0.70
CA LEU A 213 -17.86 22.36 2.04
C LEU A 213 -17.61 23.55 2.98
N LYS A 214 -17.04 24.64 2.45
CA LYS A 214 -16.65 25.78 3.27
C LYS A 214 -17.84 26.36 4.03
N ASN A 215 -17.72 26.37 5.36
CA ASN A 215 -18.68 26.95 6.28
C ASN A 215 -20.14 26.43 6.12
N ASP A 216 -20.32 25.27 5.47
CA ASP A 216 -21.61 24.60 5.42
C ASP A 216 -21.93 24.03 6.81
N PRO A 217 -23.02 24.45 7.46
CA PRO A 217 -23.32 24.05 8.84
C PRO A 217 -23.64 22.55 9.00
N ARG A 218 -23.84 21.85 7.89
CA ARG A 218 -24.11 20.41 7.88
C ARG A 218 -22.84 19.58 8.04
N PHE A 219 -21.63 20.18 7.86
CA PHE A 219 -20.37 19.47 7.86
C PHE A 219 -19.32 20.08 8.79
N ASN A 220 -18.64 19.22 9.56
CA ASN A 220 -17.33 19.49 10.14
C ASN A 220 -16.26 18.76 9.31
N ILE A 221 -15.20 19.46 8.95
CA ILE A 221 -14.09 18.89 8.21
C ILE A 221 -12.94 18.65 9.19
N ILE A 222 -12.55 17.40 9.38
CA ILE A 222 -11.56 17.02 10.38
C ILE A 222 -10.37 16.35 9.72
N TYR A 223 -9.17 16.88 10.00
CA TYR A 223 -7.92 16.33 9.54
C TYR A 223 -7.13 15.74 10.72
N HIS A 224 -7.05 14.41 10.79
CA HIS A 224 -6.18 13.68 11.71
C HIS A 224 -4.89 13.33 10.98
N GLY A 225 -3.77 13.87 11.43
CA GLY A 225 -2.48 13.56 10.83
C GLY A 225 -1.53 14.73 10.73
N ASP A 226 -0.35 14.44 10.21
CA ASP A 226 0.73 15.37 9.94
C ASP A 226 1.27 15.13 8.52
N GLY A 227 2.11 16.01 8.02
CA GLY A 227 2.72 15.83 6.71
C GLY A 227 3.31 17.10 6.12
N PRO A 228 3.98 16.97 4.96
CA PRO A 228 4.74 18.08 4.38
C PRO A 228 3.87 19.27 3.95
N GLU A 229 2.56 19.10 3.84
CA GLU A 229 1.64 20.16 3.38
C GLU A 229 0.67 20.63 4.48
N LEU A 230 0.78 20.13 5.73
CA LEU A 230 -0.12 20.50 6.82
C LEU A 230 -0.20 22.04 7.03
N GLU A 231 0.93 22.71 7.06
CA GLU A 231 0.94 24.17 7.28
C GLU A 231 0.28 24.93 6.11
N LYS A 232 0.42 24.46 4.87
CA LYS A 232 -0.30 25.04 3.73
C LYS A 232 -1.82 24.96 3.89
N TYR A 233 -2.33 23.81 4.42
CA TYR A 233 -3.76 23.66 4.69
C TYR A 233 -4.23 24.64 5.76
N LYS A 234 -3.50 24.77 6.88
CA LYS A 234 -3.84 25.69 7.97
C LYS A 234 -3.86 27.16 7.50
N GLU A 235 -2.80 27.57 6.79
CA GLU A 235 -2.68 28.91 6.23
C GLU A 235 -3.83 29.19 5.25
N TYR A 236 -4.13 28.24 4.37
CA TYR A 236 -5.23 28.37 3.40
C TYR A 236 -6.58 28.54 4.10
N CYS A 237 -6.90 27.68 5.07
CA CYS A 237 -8.16 27.76 5.80
C CYS A 237 -8.29 29.07 6.56
N THR A 238 -7.23 29.53 7.22
CA THR A 238 -7.21 30.82 7.94
C THR A 238 -7.41 31.99 6.98
N ALA A 239 -6.65 32.05 5.89
CA ALA A 239 -6.72 33.13 4.91
C ALA A 239 -8.08 33.20 4.21
N ASN A 240 -8.78 32.08 4.05
CA ASN A 240 -10.07 32.00 3.41
C ASN A 240 -11.26 32.01 4.40
N GLY A 241 -11.03 32.17 5.70
CA GLY A 241 -12.10 32.29 6.72
C GLY A 241 -12.96 31.03 6.88
N PHE A 242 -12.33 29.86 6.89
CA PHE A 242 -13.00 28.62 7.25
C PHE A 242 -13.29 28.56 8.75
N THR A 243 -14.49 28.22 9.13
CA THR A 243 -14.94 28.09 10.52
C THR A 243 -15.25 26.64 10.92
N ASN A 244 -15.37 25.74 9.93
CA ASN A 244 -15.78 24.35 10.12
C ASN A 244 -14.66 23.34 9.82
N VAL A 245 -13.38 23.76 9.90
CA VAL A 245 -12.21 22.89 9.67
C VAL A 245 -11.38 22.74 10.94
N HIS A 246 -11.01 21.49 11.28
CA HIS A 246 -10.24 21.15 12.47
C HIS A 246 -9.03 20.29 12.12
N PHE A 247 -7.86 20.63 12.69
CA PHE A 247 -6.61 19.87 12.54
C PHE A 247 -6.18 19.33 13.89
N THR A 248 -6.05 18.02 14.06
CA THR A 248 -5.70 17.41 15.34
C THR A 248 -4.21 17.08 15.47
N GLY A 249 -3.46 17.13 14.38
CA GLY A 249 -2.03 16.79 14.35
C GLY A 249 -1.74 15.29 14.22
N ALA A 250 -0.48 14.94 14.42
CA ALA A 250 -0.01 13.56 14.34
C ALA A 250 -0.65 12.65 15.39
N TYR A 251 -0.82 11.39 15.07
CA TYR A 251 -1.35 10.36 15.96
C TYR A 251 -0.61 9.03 15.78
N VAL A 252 -0.71 8.15 16.76
CA VAL A 252 -0.19 6.78 16.67
C VAL A 252 -1.30 5.82 16.23
N ASN A 253 -0.96 4.73 15.55
CA ASN A 253 -1.95 3.80 14.99
C ASN A 253 -2.92 3.24 16.03
N ALA A 254 -2.49 3.08 17.29
CA ALA A 254 -3.36 2.62 18.38
C ALA A 254 -4.52 3.58 18.71
N GLU A 255 -4.40 4.88 18.35
CA GLU A 255 -5.43 5.90 18.58
C GLU A 255 -6.44 5.97 17.42
N LYS A 256 -6.15 5.34 16.28
CA LYS A 256 -6.94 5.45 15.06
C LYS A 256 -8.42 5.12 15.26
N GLY A 257 -8.72 4.04 15.98
CA GLY A 257 -10.09 3.66 16.28
C GLY A 257 -10.88 4.73 17.03
N LYS A 258 -10.24 5.38 18.02
CA LYS A 258 -10.83 6.48 18.77
C LYS A 258 -11.05 7.74 17.90
N LEU A 259 -10.09 8.04 17.01
CA LEU A 259 -10.16 9.20 16.12
C LEU A 259 -11.22 9.04 15.02
N LEU A 260 -11.54 7.81 14.65
CA LEU A 260 -12.53 7.50 13.62
C LEU A 260 -13.92 7.16 14.17
N SER A 261 -14.08 7.08 15.50
CA SER A 261 -15.35 6.64 16.11
C SER A 261 -16.54 7.55 15.86
N ASP A 262 -16.32 8.81 15.55
CA ASP A 262 -17.35 9.81 15.24
C ASP A 262 -17.33 10.27 13.78
N ALA A 263 -16.57 9.58 12.93
CA ALA A 263 -16.49 9.89 11.51
C ALA A 263 -17.78 9.53 10.79
N GLY A 264 -18.44 10.53 10.19
CA GLY A 264 -19.63 10.33 9.38
C GLY A 264 -19.31 9.90 7.95
N ILE A 265 -18.31 10.54 7.33
CA ILE A 265 -17.82 10.20 5.98
C ILE A 265 -16.30 10.28 5.96
N LEU A 266 -15.65 9.25 5.42
CA LEU A 266 -14.20 9.22 5.26
C LEU A 266 -13.80 9.82 3.91
N ASN A 267 -12.94 10.85 3.95
CA ASN A 267 -12.37 11.45 2.75
C ASN A 267 -11.23 10.59 2.20
N ASN A 268 -11.53 9.80 1.19
CA ASN A 268 -10.57 8.96 0.47
C ASN A 268 -10.16 9.52 -0.91
N CYS A 269 -10.43 10.80 -1.15
CA CYS A 269 -10.06 11.45 -2.40
C CYS A 269 -8.56 11.70 -2.48
N TYR A 270 -7.92 11.02 -3.41
CA TYR A 270 -6.50 11.20 -3.73
C TYR A 270 -6.36 11.72 -5.14
N GLY A 271 -5.48 12.67 -5.37
CA GLY A 271 -5.25 13.12 -6.71
C GLY A 271 -4.25 14.27 -6.85
N TYR A 272 -3.87 14.48 -8.09
CA TYR A 272 -3.12 15.64 -8.54
C TYR A 272 -3.91 16.30 -9.66
N LEU A 273 -3.97 17.62 -9.68
CA LEU A 273 -4.63 18.36 -10.75
C LEU A 273 -3.89 18.23 -12.10
N HIS A 274 -2.60 17.96 -12.07
CA HIS A 274 -1.74 17.89 -13.24
C HIS A 274 -0.83 16.65 -13.20
N GLY A 275 -1.23 15.59 -13.87
CA GLY A 275 -0.33 14.66 -14.53
C GLY A 275 0.42 13.59 -13.72
N ALA A 276 0.17 13.35 -12.43
CA ALA A 276 0.76 12.19 -11.73
C ALA A 276 -0.20 10.99 -11.65
N GLY A 277 -1.20 10.95 -12.49
CA GLY A 277 -2.43 10.18 -12.39
C GLY A 277 -2.29 8.67 -12.21
N ASN A 278 -1.37 8.01 -12.93
CA ASN A 278 -1.36 6.55 -12.97
C ASN A 278 -0.99 5.89 -11.64
N LYS A 279 -0.12 6.51 -10.83
CA LYS A 279 0.27 5.94 -9.53
C LYS A 279 -0.88 5.82 -8.54
N LEU A 280 -1.81 6.77 -8.56
CA LEU A 280 -2.95 6.80 -7.66
C LEU A 280 -4.19 6.14 -8.26
N LYS A 281 -4.31 6.17 -9.59
CA LYS A 281 -5.47 5.68 -10.33
C LYS A 281 -5.80 4.20 -10.05
N TYR A 282 -4.79 3.39 -9.84
CA TYR A 282 -4.95 1.94 -9.69
C TYR A 282 -4.71 1.43 -8.26
N ALA A 283 -4.12 2.27 -7.41
CA ALA A 283 -3.80 1.90 -6.04
C ALA A 283 -5.00 2.03 -5.10
N VAL A 284 -5.00 1.21 -4.04
CA VAL A 284 -5.94 1.31 -2.93
C VAL A 284 -5.17 1.73 -1.68
N SER A 285 -5.61 2.82 -1.06
CA SER A 285 -4.99 3.36 0.14
C SER A 285 -5.37 2.59 1.40
N ASN A 286 -4.53 2.64 2.43
CA ASN A 286 -4.86 2.07 3.74
C ASN A 286 -6.17 2.66 4.30
N ARG A 287 -6.42 3.95 4.07
CA ARG A 287 -7.65 4.62 4.51
C ARG A 287 -8.92 4.01 3.90
N PHE A 288 -8.84 3.46 2.68
CA PHE A 288 -9.98 2.79 2.08
C PHE A 288 -10.36 1.53 2.88
N TYR A 289 -9.36 0.80 3.37
CA TYR A 289 -9.58 -0.31 4.28
C TYR A 289 -10.06 0.15 5.65
N ASP A 290 -9.62 1.31 6.15
CA ASP A 290 -10.15 1.89 7.39
C ASP A 290 -11.67 2.13 7.27
N GLY A 291 -12.16 2.65 6.14
CA GLY A 291 -13.59 2.81 5.90
C GLY A 291 -14.39 1.49 6.00
N ILE A 292 -13.81 0.38 5.52
CA ILE A 292 -14.43 -0.95 5.62
C ILE A 292 -14.39 -1.47 7.07
N ILE A 293 -13.23 -1.38 7.72
CA ILE A 293 -12.98 -1.91 9.06
C ILE A 293 -13.80 -1.19 10.13
N TYR A 294 -13.95 0.14 10.01
CA TYR A 294 -14.68 0.97 10.96
C TYR A 294 -16.12 1.26 10.54
N HIS A 295 -16.59 0.66 9.46
CA HIS A 295 -17.94 0.86 8.89
C HIS A 295 -18.25 2.35 8.61
N ILE A 296 -17.34 3.05 7.96
CA ILE A 296 -17.50 4.47 7.64
C ILE A 296 -17.73 4.64 6.14
N PRO A 297 -18.85 5.27 5.72
CA PRO A 297 -19.08 5.61 4.31
C PRO A 297 -17.97 6.46 3.74
N GLN A 298 -17.64 6.26 2.46
CA GLN A 298 -16.45 6.85 1.87
C GLN A 298 -16.78 7.78 0.70
N LEU A 299 -16.12 8.92 0.68
CA LEU A 299 -15.99 9.72 -0.54
C LEU A 299 -14.66 9.38 -1.21
N VAL A 300 -14.71 8.98 -2.48
CA VAL A 300 -13.52 8.67 -3.28
C VAL A 300 -13.40 9.63 -4.47
N GLU A 301 -12.22 9.71 -5.07
CA GLU A 301 -12.02 10.48 -6.32
C GLU A 301 -12.89 9.94 -7.46
N THR A 302 -13.06 10.74 -8.53
CA THR A 302 -13.95 10.43 -9.65
C THR A 302 -13.36 9.49 -10.69
N GLU A 303 -12.06 9.17 -10.62
CA GLU A 303 -11.37 8.33 -11.60
C GLU A 303 -10.51 7.26 -10.93
N GLY A 304 -10.51 6.06 -11.47
CA GLY A 304 -9.63 4.97 -11.08
C GLY A 304 -10.34 3.77 -10.48
N PHE A 305 -9.58 2.89 -9.87
CA PHE A 305 -10.09 1.62 -9.35
C PHE A 305 -10.93 1.77 -8.06
N LYS A 306 -10.56 2.69 -7.17
CA LYS A 306 -11.33 2.90 -5.92
C LYS A 306 -12.78 3.31 -6.16
N PRO A 307 -13.09 4.29 -7.02
CA PRO A 307 -14.48 4.63 -7.33
C PRO A 307 -15.26 3.46 -7.93
N GLU A 308 -14.65 2.65 -8.80
CA GLU A 308 -15.31 1.46 -9.32
C GLU A 308 -15.62 0.44 -8.22
N TRP A 309 -14.70 0.24 -7.27
CA TRP A 309 -14.93 -0.65 -6.15
C TRP A 309 -15.97 -0.10 -5.18
N ALA A 310 -15.87 1.17 -4.80
CA ALA A 310 -16.81 1.80 -3.88
C ALA A 310 -18.26 1.78 -4.41
N ASP A 311 -18.45 2.10 -5.70
CA ASP A 311 -19.76 2.11 -6.35
C ASP A 311 -20.35 0.69 -6.44
N LYS A 312 -19.59 -0.28 -6.97
CA LYS A 312 -20.04 -1.67 -7.12
C LYS A 312 -20.39 -2.36 -5.80
N SER A 313 -19.68 -2.03 -4.73
CA SER A 313 -19.88 -2.64 -3.41
C SER A 313 -20.92 -1.91 -2.57
N GLY A 314 -21.14 -0.61 -2.81
CA GLY A 314 -21.95 0.27 -1.96
C GLY A 314 -21.16 0.86 -0.77
N LEU A 315 -19.81 0.78 -0.78
CA LEU A 315 -18.95 1.32 0.30
C LEU A 315 -18.89 2.85 0.32
N GLY A 316 -19.28 3.51 -0.76
CA GLY A 316 -19.13 4.94 -0.85
C GLY A 316 -19.57 5.52 -2.18
N VAL A 317 -19.25 6.78 -2.39
CA VAL A 317 -19.61 7.54 -3.58
C VAL A 317 -18.43 8.31 -4.14
N SER A 318 -18.56 8.68 -5.40
CA SER A 318 -17.58 9.46 -6.15
C SER A 318 -18.27 10.69 -6.74
N PHE A 319 -18.12 11.84 -6.07
CA PHE A 319 -18.68 13.11 -6.54
C PHE A 319 -17.57 14.11 -6.86
N PRO A 320 -17.65 14.81 -8.01
CA PRO A 320 -16.75 15.92 -8.27
C PRO A 320 -17.08 17.08 -7.31
N PRO A 321 -16.08 17.88 -6.89
CA PRO A 321 -16.29 19.05 -6.03
C PRO A 321 -16.86 20.24 -6.84
N ASP A 322 -18.07 20.08 -7.37
CA ASP A 322 -18.83 21.09 -8.10
C ASP A 322 -19.76 21.89 -7.17
N ALA A 323 -20.58 22.77 -7.75
CA ALA A 323 -21.48 23.65 -6.97
C ALA A 323 -22.51 22.88 -6.13
N ASP A 324 -22.91 21.67 -6.55
CA ASP A 324 -23.92 20.85 -5.87
C ASP A 324 -23.29 19.80 -4.96
N PHE A 325 -21.98 19.84 -4.77
CA PHE A 325 -21.24 18.79 -4.05
C PHE A 325 -21.74 18.59 -2.62
N ALA A 326 -21.90 19.69 -1.86
CA ALA A 326 -22.36 19.61 -0.48
C ALA A 326 -23.76 18.99 -0.35
N ASP A 327 -24.67 19.34 -1.25
CA ASP A 327 -26.02 18.77 -1.29
C ASP A 327 -26.02 17.30 -1.69
N LYS A 328 -25.24 16.93 -2.70
CA LYS A 328 -25.08 15.53 -3.13
C LYS A 328 -24.53 14.66 -2.01
N LEU A 329 -23.48 15.15 -1.32
CA LEU A 329 -22.84 14.42 -0.23
C LEU A 329 -23.76 14.28 0.98
N TYR A 330 -24.49 15.35 1.34
CA TYR A 330 -25.50 15.34 2.40
C TYR A 330 -26.62 14.36 2.09
N ASN A 331 -27.22 14.44 0.91
CA ASN A 331 -28.31 13.57 0.49
C ASN A 331 -27.89 12.10 0.45
N TYR A 332 -26.66 11.82 -0.03
CA TYR A 332 -26.09 10.47 0.03
C TYR A 332 -26.03 9.97 1.48
N TYR A 333 -25.46 10.75 2.39
CA TYR A 333 -25.35 10.37 3.80
C TYR A 333 -26.72 10.12 4.44
N GLN A 334 -27.70 10.99 4.16
CA GLN A 334 -29.05 10.84 4.66
C GLN A 334 -29.79 9.61 4.10
N SER A 335 -29.46 9.19 2.89
CA SER A 335 -30.06 8.02 2.25
C SER A 335 -29.53 6.68 2.77
N LEU A 336 -28.42 6.67 3.50
CA LEU A 336 -27.82 5.43 4.00
C LEU A 336 -28.74 4.75 5.03
N ASP A 337 -28.93 3.46 4.87
CA ASP A 337 -29.48 2.58 5.90
C ASP A 337 -28.32 1.94 6.68
N SER A 338 -28.26 2.19 7.98
CA SER A 338 -27.14 1.75 8.82
C SER A 338 -26.97 0.22 8.81
N TYR A 339 -28.06 -0.51 8.88
CA TYR A 339 -28.01 -1.98 8.90
C TYR A 339 -27.50 -2.56 7.56
N LEU A 340 -28.00 -2.04 6.44
CA LEU A 340 -27.56 -2.48 5.13
C LEU A 340 -26.09 -2.09 4.87
N PHE A 341 -25.67 -0.91 5.34
CA PHE A 341 -24.27 -0.49 5.19
C PHE A 341 -23.31 -1.35 6.00
N ASP A 342 -23.68 -1.72 7.24
CA ASP A 342 -22.93 -2.69 8.05
C ASP A 342 -22.75 -4.02 7.31
N GLN A 343 -23.82 -4.56 6.72
CA GLN A 343 -23.73 -5.80 5.94
C GLN A 343 -22.83 -5.69 4.72
N ILE A 344 -22.79 -4.52 4.08
CA ILE A 344 -21.87 -4.24 2.97
C ILE A 344 -20.42 -4.30 3.45
N CYS A 345 -20.10 -3.62 4.56
CA CYS A 345 -18.75 -3.61 5.13
C CYS A 345 -18.31 -5.01 5.57
N GLU A 346 -19.17 -5.76 6.27
CA GLU A 346 -18.90 -7.14 6.70
C GLU A 346 -18.63 -8.06 5.49
N ARG A 347 -19.43 -7.96 4.44
CA ARG A 347 -19.24 -8.73 3.21
C ARG A 347 -17.92 -8.42 2.52
N GLU A 348 -17.58 -7.14 2.38
CA GLU A 348 -16.34 -6.72 1.73
C GLU A 348 -15.11 -7.07 2.58
N LEU A 349 -15.21 -6.93 3.92
CA LEU A 349 -14.15 -7.34 4.83
C LEU A 349 -13.90 -8.86 4.74
N SER A 350 -14.97 -9.68 4.68
CA SER A 350 -14.85 -11.13 4.53
C SER A 350 -14.10 -11.51 3.26
N LYS A 351 -14.41 -10.87 2.12
CA LYS A 351 -13.68 -11.10 0.86
C LYS A 351 -12.19 -10.73 0.97
N ILE A 352 -11.89 -9.60 1.61
CA ILE A 352 -10.51 -9.17 1.83
C ILE A 352 -9.75 -10.19 2.68
N ILE A 353 -10.40 -10.74 3.72
CA ILE A 353 -9.82 -11.77 4.59
C ILE A 353 -9.56 -13.06 3.80
N GLU A 354 -10.51 -13.49 2.97
CA GLU A 354 -10.36 -14.67 2.12
C GLU A 354 -9.19 -14.52 1.13
N GLU A 355 -9.08 -13.36 0.47
CA GLU A 355 -7.95 -13.06 -0.44
C GLU A 355 -6.61 -13.00 0.31
N ASP A 356 -6.61 -12.46 1.53
CA ASP A 356 -5.42 -12.44 2.40
C ASP A 356 -5.03 -13.85 2.87
N ASP A 357 -6.00 -14.74 3.16
CA ASP A 357 -5.74 -16.14 3.47
C ASP A 357 -5.09 -16.88 2.29
N VAL A 358 -5.55 -16.62 1.08
CA VAL A 358 -4.91 -17.16 -0.15
C VAL A 358 -3.47 -16.65 -0.26
N TYR A 359 -3.26 -15.34 -0.06
CA TYR A 359 -1.92 -14.75 -0.11
C TYR A 359 -0.96 -15.39 0.92
N ILE A 360 -1.40 -15.56 2.16
CA ILE A 360 -0.62 -16.22 3.22
C ILE A 360 -0.33 -17.68 2.87
N ALA A 361 -1.34 -18.42 2.39
CA ALA A 361 -1.15 -19.81 1.98
C ALA A 361 -0.15 -19.98 0.83
N MET A 362 -0.16 -19.04 -0.13
CA MET A 362 0.82 -19.03 -1.24
C MET A 362 2.24 -18.75 -0.75
N ILE A 363 2.43 -17.85 0.21
CA ILE A 363 3.74 -17.64 0.85
C ILE A 363 4.18 -18.93 1.56
N ASP A 364 3.31 -19.52 2.40
CA ASP A 364 3.63 -20.74 3.15
C ASP A 364 3.99 -21.93 2.23
N SER A 365 3.29 -22.05 1.11
CA SER A 365 3.59 -23.06 0.10
C SER A 365 4.93 -22.81 -0.59
N PHE A 366 5.26 -21.54 -0.85
CA PHE A 366 6.52 -21.18 -1.51
C PHE A 366 7.72 -21.37 -0.59
N VAL A 367 7.61 -21.03 0.69
CA VAL A 367 8.77 -21.09 1.61
C VAL A 367 9.11 -22.52 2.03
N LYS A 368 8.14 -23.43 2.02
CA LYS A 368 8.38 -24.90 2.19
C LYS A 368 9.15 -25.47 1.01
#